data_af04e53013d37f59948d01c240c44629
#
_entry.id   af04e53013d37f59948d01c240c44629
#
_cell.length_a   1.000
_cell.length_b   1.000
_cell.length_c   1.000
_cell.angle_alpha   90.00
_cell.angle_beta   90.00
_cell.angle_gamma   90.00
#
_symmetry.space_group_name_H-M   'P 1'
#
loop_
_entity.id
_entity.type
_entity.pdbx_description
1 polymer ?
#
loop_
_entity_poly.entity_id
_entity_poly.type
_entity_poly.pdbx_seq_one_letter_code
_entity_poly.pdbx_strand_id
1 'polypeptide(L)'
;MEKFEEVAAIAKKIIPALRTERTCLVFSGSRSICVETDDFWIAASSKDKRFINIAGIASPGLSSAPAVAQEAVALIRAQREMTKKANFVQDRETIMPTVE
;
A
#
# COMPACT_ATOMS: atom_id res chain seq x y z
N MET A 1 13.82 -13.16 -15.41
CA MET A 1 15.31 -13.09 -15.44
C MET A 1 15.79 -11.75 -15.94
N GLU A 2 15.31 -11.28 -17.09
CA GLU A 2 15.71 -9.99 -17.69
C GLU A 2 15.66 -8.79 -16.72
N LYS A 3 14.59 -8.63 -15.95
CA LYS A 3 14.49 -7.54 -14.95
C LYS A 3 15.47 -7.64 -13.79
N PHE A 4 15.86 -8.84 -13.39
CA PHE A 4 16.89 -9.02 -12.37
C PHE A 4 18.27 -8.56 -12.88
N GLU A 5 18.60 -8.88 -14.12
CA GLU A 5 19.86 -8.48 -14.73
C GLU A 5 19.95 -6.96 -14.88
N GLU A 6 18.84 -6.31 -15.26
CA GLU A 6 18.75 -4.85 -15.33
C GLU A 6 19.00 -4.20 -13.95
N VAL A 7 18.29 -4.69 -12.91
CA VAL A 7 18.45 -4.18 -11.53
C VAL A 7 19.88 -4.42 -11.03
N ALA A 8 20.44 -5.60 -11.28
CA ALA A 8 21.81 -5.94 -10.90
C ALA A 8 22.85 -5.03 -11.60
N ALA A 9 22.64 -4.72 -12.87
CA ALA A 9 23.51 -3.81 -13.62
C ALA A 9 23.47 -2.38 -13.06
N ILE A 10 22.28 -1.89 -12.69
CA ILE A 10 22.11 -0.56 -12.04
C ILE A 10 22.79 -0.56 -10.67
N ALA A 11 22.54 -1.59 -9.86
CA ALA A 11 23.14 -1.69 -8.53
C ALA A 11 24.67 -1.74 -8.55
N LYS A 12 25.28 -2.42 -9.53
CA LYS A 12 26.74 -2.46 -9.74
C LYS A 12 27.33 -1.11 -10.15
N LYS A 13 26.55 -0.20 -10.75
CA LYS A 13 27.02 1.18 -10.99
C LYS A 13 27.22 1.96 -9.70
N ILE A 14 26.41 1.68 -8.68
CA ILE A 14 26.48 2.34 -7.37
C ILE A 14 27.50 1.63 -6.47
N ILE A 15 27.50 0.31 -6.48
CA ILE A 15 28.38 -0.55 -5.68
C ILE A 15 29.09 -1.51 -6.62
N PRO A 16 30.25 -1.14 -7.21
CA PRO A 16 30.96 -1.99 -8.18
C PRO A 16 31.35 -3.36 -7.65
N ALA A 17 31.62 -3.48 -6.34
CA ALA A 17 31.97 -4.73 -5.67
C ALA A 17 30.78 -5.64 -5.35
N LEU A 18 29.54 -5.28 -5.76
CA LEU A 18 28.34 -6.07 -5.50
C LEU A 18 28.43 -7.45 -6.16
N ARG A 19 28.27 -8.50 -5.35
CA ARG A 19 28.29 -9.90 -5.79
C ARG A 19 26.88 -10.43 -5.92
N THR A 20 26.34 -10.42 -7.13
CA THR A 20 24.99 -10.89 -7.44
C THR A 20 24.84 -12.41 -7.36
N GLU A 21 25.95 -13.14 -7.41
CA GLU A 21 25.99 -14.60 -7.23
C GLU A 21 25.57 -15.06 -5.83
N ARG A 22 25.57 -14.13 -4.86
CA ARG A 22 25.12 -14.37 -3.47
C ARG A 22 23.65 -14.07 -3.25
N THR A 23 22.87 -13.79 -4.30
CA THR A 23 21.45 -13.55 -4.18
C THR A 23 20.74 -14.82 -3.71
N CYS A 24 20.12 -14.76 -2.53
CA CYS A 24 19.44 -15.90 -1.92
C CYS A 24 18.00 -16.02 -2.41
N LEU A 25 17.35 -14.91 -2.73
CA LEU A 25 15.95 -14.87 -3.13
C LEU A 25 15.69 -13.69 -4.07
N VAL A 26 14.87 -13.93 -5.08
CA VAL A 26 14.33 -12.90 -5.98
C VAL A 26 12.81 -13.07 -6.04
N PHE A 27 12.11 -11.96 -5.89
CA PHE A 27 10.66 -11.93 -6.07
C PHE A 27 10.25 -10.69 -6.84
N SER A 28 9.09 -10.76 -7.46
CA SER A 28 8.49 -9.65 -8.18
C SER A 28 7.01 -9.54 -7.83
N GLY A 29 6.46 -8.35 -8.00
CA GLY A 29 5.05 -8.07 -7.79
C GLY A 29 4.55 -7.00 -8.72
N SER A 30 3.24 -6.93 -8.89
CA SER A 30 2.59 -5.86 -9.64
C SER A 30 2.32 -4.68 -8.73
N ARG A 31 2.59 -3.47 -9.23
CA ARG A 31 2.29 -2.22 -8.53
C ARG A 31 1.02 -1.60 -9.13
N SER A 32 0.07 -1.25 -8.28
CA SER A 32 -1.09 -0.45 -8.68
C SER A 32 -0.67 0.98 -8.99
N ILE A 33 -1.04 1.48 -10.16
CA ILE A 33 -0.82 2.87 -10.55
C ILE A 33 -2.14 3.41 -11.11
N CYS A 34 -2.54 4.61 -10.68
CA CYS A 34 -3.60 5.36 -11.34
C CYS A 34 -3.01 6.07 -12.55
N VAL A 35 -3.47 5.71 -13.75
CA VAL A 35 -2.89 6.22 -15.00
C VAL A 35 -3.19 7.70 -15.21
N GLU A 36 -4.33 8.18 -14.68
CA GLU A 36 -4.78 9.56 -14.83
C GLU A 36 -4.02 10.54 -13.94
N THR A 37 -3.67 10.12 -12.72
CA THR A 37 -3.12 11.03 -11.71
C THR A 37 -1.67 10.73 -11.37
N ASP A 38 -1.19 9.52 -11.67
CA ASP A 38 0.10 8.97 -11.19
C ASP A 38 0.27 9.07 -9.66
N ASP A 39 -0.87 9.08 -8.93
CA ASP A 39 -0.93 9.22 -7.47
C ASP A 39 -2.07 8.38 -6.90
N PHE A 40 -2.21 8.36 -5.59
CA PHE A 40 -3.33 7.69 -4.90
C PHE A 40 -4.65 8.34 -5.30
N TRP A 41 -5.61 7.51 -5.67
CA TRP A 41 -6.97 7.96 -5.95
C TRP A 41 -7.91 7.52 -4.85
N ILE A 42 -8.28 8.49 -3.99
CA ILE A 42 -9.20 8.28 -2.89
C ILE A 42 -10.40 9.19 -3.12
N ALA A 43 -11.51 8.64 -3.60
CA ALA A 43 -12.68 9.41 -3.94
C ALA A 43 -13.98 8.60 -3.91
N ALA A 44 -15.11 9.26 -3.61
CA ALA A 44 -16.41 8.67 -3.84
C ALA A 44 -16.71 8.60 -5.34
N SER A 45 -17.33 7.51 -5.80
CA SER A 45 -17.72 7.33 -7.20
C SER A 45 -18.71 8.41 -7.63
N SER A 46 -18.56 8.86 -8.88
CA SER A 46 -19.52 9.79 -9.50
C SER A 46 -20.89 9.14 -9.74
N LYS A 47 -20.93 7.81 -9.93
CA LYS A 47 -22.15 7.06 -10.21
C LYS A 47 -22.93 6.71 -8.94
N ASP A 48 -22.25 6.35 -7.87
CA ASP A 48 -22.87 6.07 -6.58
C ASP A 48 -21.92 6.51 -5.47
N LYS A 49 -22.31 7.54 -4.74
CA LYS A 49 -21.50 8.13 -3.67
C LYS A 49 -21.19 7.15 -2.53
N ARG A 50 -21.99 6.09 -2.37
CA ARG A 50 -21.75 5.03 -1.37
C ARG A 50 -20.54 4.15 -1.72
N PHE A 51 -20.12 4.17 -2.98
CA PHE A 51 -18.93 3.45 -3.43
C PHE A 51 -17.72 4.39 -3.36
N ILE A 52 -16.79 4.06 -2.47
CA ILE A 52 -15.54 4.82 -2.30
C ILE A 52 -14.40 4.03 -2.93
N ASN A 53 -13.72 4.67 -3.87
CA ASN A 53 -12.51 4.13 -4.47
C ASN A 53 -11.32 4.45 -3.58
N ILE A 54 -10.48 3.44 -3.35
CA ILE A 54 -9.14 3.58 -2.79
C ILE A 54 -8.24 2.81 -3.74
N ALA A 55 -7.72 3.49 -4.74
CA ALA A 55 -7.01 2.90 -5.88
C ALA A 55 -5.66 3.59 -6.11
N GLY A 56 -4.82 2.99 -6.95
CA GLY A 56 -3.50 3.51 -7.25
C GLY A 56 -2.54 3.51 -6.06
N ILE A 57 -2.81 2.69 -5.04
CA ILE A 57 -2.00 2.64 -3.82
C ILE A 57 -0.68 1.91 -4.12
N ALA A 58 0.27 2.66 -4.64
CA ALA A 58 1.64 2.21 -4.89
C ALA A 58 2.52 2.41 -3.64
N SER A 59 3.84 2.44 -3.80
CA SER A 59 4.76 2.84 -2.73
C SER A 59 4.64 4.37 -2.51
N PRO A 60 4.52 4.86 -1.28
CA PRO A 60 4.68 4.20 0.03
C PRO A 60 3.35 3.81 0.71
N GLY A 61 2.43 3.14 0.01
CA GLY A 61 1.07 2.85 0.45
C GLY A 61 0.97 2.20 1.84
N LEU A 62 1.88 1.29 2.19
CA LEU A 62 1.85 0.64 3.50
C LEU A 62 2.07 1.63 4.64
N SER A 63 3.07 2.49 4.55
CA SER A 63 3.34 3.52 5.56
C SER A 63 2.28 4.64 5.56
N SER A 64 1.63 4.88 4.43
CA SER A 64 0.55 5.88 4.29
C SER A 64 -0.83 5.33 4.69
N ALA A 65 -0.96 4.03 4.96
CA ALA A 65 -2.25 3.38 5.24
C ALA A 65 -3.09 4.07 6.34
N PRO A 66 -2.52 4.57 7.46
CA PRO A 66 -3.30 5.30 8.45
C PRO A 66 -3.92 6.59 7.90
N ALA A 67 -3.20 7.35 7.08
CA ALA A 67 -3.69 8.58 6.47
C ALA A 67 -4.79 8.27 5.42
N VAL A 68 -4.56 7.26 4.58
CA VAL A 68 -5.56 6.76 3.62
C VAL A 68 -6.84 6.35 4.32
N ALA A 69 -6.74 5.65 5.44
CA ALA A 69 -7.90 5.25 6.24
C ALA A 69 -8.66 6.46 6.82
N GLN A 70 -7.96 7.49 7.29
CA GLN A 70 -8.59 8.72 7.79
C GLN A 70 -9.36 9.44 6.68
N GLU A 71 -8.80 9.55 5.49
CA GLU A 71 -9.46 10.17 4.35
C GLU A 71 -10.69 9.38 3.90
N ALA A 72 -10.58 8.06 3.81
CA ALA A 72 -11.72 7.19 3.51
C ALA A 72 -12.86 7.35 4.52
N VAL A 73 -12.54 7.41 5.82
CA VAL A 73 -13.52 7.66 6.88
C VAL A 73 -14.14 9.04 6.76
N ALA A 74 -13.38 10.08 6.39
CA ALA A 74 -13.90 11.42 6.15
C ALA A 74 -14.94 11.43 5.01
N LEU A 75 -14.66 10.74 3.91
CA LEU A 75 -15.59 10.57 2.80
C LEU A 75 -16.89 9.86 3.22
N ILE A 76 -16.80 8.85 4.09
CA ILE A 76 -17.98 8.15 4.60
C ILE A 76 -18.79 9.08 5.51
N ARG A 77 -18.13 9.82 6.41
CA ARG A 77 -18.80 10.75 7.34
C ARG A 77 -19.52 11.88 6.63
N ALA A 78 -19.00 12.33 5.49
CA ALA A 78 -19.64 13.35 4.68
C ALA A 78 -21.00 12.88 4.08
N GLN A 79 -21.25 11.58 4.06
CA GLN A 79 -22.46 11.00 3.45
C GLN A 79 -23.49 10.51 4.47
N ARG A 80 -23.06 10.20 5.69
CA ARG A 80 -23.94 9.67 6.74
C ARG A 80 -23.37 9.92 8.12
N GLU A 81 -24.25 10.03 9.10
CA GLU A 81 -23.86 10.00 10.50
C GLU A 81 -23.26 8.63 10.87
N MET A 82 -22.20 8.68 11.64
CA MET A 82 -21.53 7.49 12.15
C MET A 82 -21.50 7.57 13.68
N THR A 83 -22.14 6.61 14.33
CA THR A 83 -22.08 6.47 15.79
C THR A 83 -20.99 5.47 16.17
N LYS A 84 -20.23 5.79 17.21
CA LYS A 84 -19.26 4.87 17.76
C LYS A 84 -19.97 3.65 18.37
N LYS A 85 -19.48 2.45 18.09
CA LYS A 85 -20.01 1.23 18.74
C LYS A 85 -19.75 1.30 20.23
N ALA A 86 -20.77 0.96 21.05
CA ALA A 86 -20.68 0.97 22.50
C ALA A 86 -19.56 0.03 23.02
N ASN A 87 -19.40 -1.13 22.37
CA ASN A 87 -18.41 -2.15 22.71
C ASN A 87 -17.21 -2.15 21.76
N PHE A 88 -16.73 -0.96 21.35
CA PHE A 88 -15.54 -0.88 20.50
C PHE A 88 -14.28 -1.14 21.31
N VAL A 89 -13.57 -2.21 20.98
CA VAL A 89 -12.26 -2.53 21.56
C VAL A 89 -11.20 -1.91 20.65
N GLN A 90 -10.51 -0.90 21.16
CA GLN A 90 -9.45 -0.19 20.45
C GLN A 90 -8.15 -0.99 20.47
N ASP A 91 -7.82 -1.52 21.64
CA ASP A 91 -6.60 -2.31 21.83
C ASP A 91 -6.91 -3.80 21.57
N ARG A 92 -6.31 -4.32 20.51
CA ARG A 92 -6.37 -5.75 20.21
C ARG A 92 -5.05 -6.38 20.58
N GLU A 93 -5.11 -7.55 21.17
CA GLU A 93 -3.91 -8.37 21.34
C GLU A 93 -3.26 -8.62 19.98
N THR A 94 -1.97 -8.35 19.91
CA THR A 94 -1.19 -8.60 18.70
C THR A 94 -1.08 -10.11 18.51
N ILE A 95 -1.78 -10.66 17.55
CA ILE A 95 -1.61 -12.07 17.15
C ILE A 95 -0.30 -12.13 16.34
N MET A 96 0.82 -12.09 17.03
CA MET A 96 2.10 -12.44 16.43
C MET A 96 2.27 -13.96 16.57
N PRO A 97 2.48 -14.69 15.47
CA PRO A 97 2.88 -16.10 15.62
C PRO A 97 4.19 -16.14 16.37
N THR A 98 4.20 -16.88 17.49
CA THR A 98 5.44 -17.20 18.18
C THR A 98 6.28 -18.01 17.21
N VAL A 99 7.40 -17.46 16.77
CA VAL A 99 8.38 -18.21 15.99
C VAL A 99 9.15 -19.05 17.02
N GLU A 100 8.81 -20.35 17.09
CA GLU A 100 9.62 -21.34 17.79
C GLU A 100 10.87 -21.69 17.00
#